data_aeea280ac1279cfc37396079a1e0acfd
#
_entry.id   aeea280ac1279cfc37396079a1e0acfd
#
_cell.length_a   1.000
_cell.length_b   1.000
_cell.length_c   1.000
_cell.angle_alpha   90.00
_cell.angle_beta   90.00
_cell.angle_gamma   90.00
#
_symmetry.space_group_name_H-M   'P 1'
#
loop_
_entity.id
_entity.type
_entity.pdbx_description
1 polymer ?
#
loop_
_entity_poly.entity_id
_entity_poly.type
_entity_poly.pdbx_seq_one_letter_code
_entity_poly.pdbx_strand_id
1 'polypeptide(L)'
;MLKEYQEKHIKFIKELLPLFGDNFILKGGTALNLYYGLNRYSEDIDLDIKNQTNMNFINKLKKHNNYNCWNIFIKKNTPTTFKIMIDYGNKSDFGTYPLKIEVSSRNLKLLEKNLLKYKNINGVNIYDVTELIKMKATAFSGRDKIRDFFDLAFLFKNYKKFFNETILMQIYEKIQYAGIDELNSLLKDEVKKKI
;
A
#
# COMPACT_ATOMS: atom_id res chain seq x y z
N MET A 1 -6.53 -15.14 12.62
CA MET A 1 -6.10 -14.21 13.70
C MET A 1 -4.74 -13.65 13.30
N LEU A 2 -4.48 -12.35 13.52
CA LEU A 2 -3.15 -11.78 13.28
C LEU A 2 -2.18 -12.29 14.37
N LYS A 3 -0.90 -12.43 14.01
CA LYS A 3 0.17 -12.68 14.99
C LYS A 3 0.43 -11.41 15.80
N GLU A 4 0.90 -11.54 17.03
CA GLU A 4 1.17 -10.38 17.92
C GLU A 4 2.03 -9.30 17.28
N TYR A 5 3.08 -9.70 16.54
CA TYR A 5 3.93 -8.73 15.84
C TYR A 5 3.21 -7.98 14.72
N GLN A 6 2.24 -8.63 14.05
CA GLN A 6 1.44 -7.99 12.99
C GLN A 6 0.49 -6.94 13.59
N GLU A 7 -0.08 -7.22 14.76
CA GLU A 7 -0.92 -6.25 15.48
C GLU A 7 -0.11 -5.04 15.93
N LYS A 8 1.08 -5.27 16.50
CA LYS A 8 2.02 -4.20 16.88
C LYS A 8 2.43 -3.36 15.67
N HIS A 9 2.71 -4.01 14.54
CA HIS A 9 3.09 -3.34 13.30
C HIS A 9 1.94 -2.48 12.74
N ILE A 10 0.72 -3.01 12.70
CA ILE A 10 -0.47 -2.26 12.27
C ILE A 10 -0.72 -1.07 13.20
N LYS A 11 -0.56 -1.25 14.52
CA LYS A 11 -0.68 -0.15 15.48
C LYS A 11 0.32 0.94 15.17
N PHE A 12 1.57 0.59 14.94
CA PHE A 12 2.63 1.54 14.57
C PHE A 12 2.33 2.27 13.25
N ILE A 13 1.86 1.56 12.23
CA ILE A 13 1.40 2.18 10.98
C ILE A 13 0.31 3.23 11.25
N LYS A 14 -0.70 2.89 12.06
CA LYS A 14 -1.81 3.82 12.40
C LYS A 14 -1.33 5.06 13.15
N GLU A 15 -0.32 4.94 14.00
CA GLU A 15 0.29 6.07 14.72
C GLU A 15 1.05 7.01 13.78
N LEU A 16 1.68 6.47 12.72
CA LEU A 16 2.46 7.27 11.77
C LEU A 16 1.60 7.98 10.72
N LEU A 17 0.51 7.37 10.26
CA LEU A 17 -0.26 7.88 9.13
C LEU A 17 -0.71 9.35 9.29
N PRO A 18 -1.22 9.83 10.44
CA PRO A 18 -1.61 11.23 10.61
C PRO A 18 -0.43 12.20 10.54
N LEU A 19 0.79 11.76 10.82
CA LEU A 19 1.99 12.61 10.81
C LEU A 19 2.37 13.09 9.41
N PHE A 20 1.97 12.36 8.37
CA PHE A 20 2.26 12.75 6.98
C PHE A 20 1.52 14.03 6.58
N GLY A 21 0.29 14.25 7.11
CA GLY A 21 -0.53 15.44 6.84
C GLY A 21 -1.00 15.51 5.37
N ASP A 22 -1.46 16.70 4.95
CA ASP A 22 -2.25 16.89 3.73
C ASP A 22 -1.50 16.65 2.41
N ASN A 23 -0.18 16.66 2.42
CA ASN A 23 0.61 16.54 1.18
C ASN A 23 0.82 15.10 0.71
N PHE A 24 0.37 14.10 1.46
CA PHE A 24 0.57 12.70 1.14
C PHE A 24 -0.77 11.98 1.09
N ILE A 25 -0.91 11.05 0.14
CA ILE A 25 -2.12 10.28 -0.08
C ILE A 25 -1.77 8.80 0.03
N LEU A 26 -2.42 8.10 0.94
CA LEU A 26 -2.24 6.67 1.18
C LEU A 26 -2.84 5.85 0.04
N LYS A 27 -2.06 4.88 -0.42
CA LYS A 27 -2.44 3.89 -1.44
C LYS A 27 -2.05 2.47 -1.04
N GLY A 28 -2.21 1.54 -1.97
CA GLY A 28 -1.72 0.17 -1.83
C GLY A 28 -2.55 -0.71 -0.89
N GLY A 29 -1.93 -1.80 -0.43
CA GLY A 29 -2.58 -2.79 0.43
C GLY A 29 -2.99 -2.24 1.79
N THR A 30 -2.20 -1.32 2.35
CA THR A 30 -2.48 -0.69 3.64
C THR A 30 -3.71 0.20 3.59
N ALA A 31 -3.91 0.96 2.49
CA ALA A 31 -5.15 1.71 2.28
C ALA A 31 -6.36 0.76 2.25
N LEU A 32 -6.27 -0.34 1.51
CA LEU A 32 -7.35 -1.33 1.42
C LEU A 32 -7.62 -2.01 2.76
N ASN A 33 -6.56 -2.38 3.49
CA ASN A 33 -6.70 -3.06 4.79
C ASN A 33 -7.34 -2.15 5.85
N LEU A 34 -6.83 -0.93 6.02
CA LEU A 34 -7.24 -0.06 7.12
C LEU A 34 -8.56 0.67 6.87
N TYR A 35 -8.94 0.93 5.61
CA TYR A 35 -10.04 1.84 5.28
C TYR A 35 -11.12 1.24 4.38
N TYR A 36 -10.87 0.08 3.77
CA TYR A 36 -11.81 -0.57 2.85
C TYR A 36 -12.13 -2.01 3.23
N GLY A 37 -11.65 -2.49 4.38
CA GLY A 37 -12.01 -3.79 4.95
C GLY A 37 -11.31 -5.01 4.32
N LEU A 38 -10.19 -4.81 3.61
CA LEU A 38 -9.40 -5.92 3.08
C LEU A 38 -8.88 -6.78 4.23
N ASN A 39 -9.33 -8.04 4.28
CA ASN A 39 -8.96 -8.97 5.34
C ASN A 39 -7.65 -9.71 5.00
N ARG A 40 -6.57 -8.98 4.88
CA ARG A 40 -5.19 -9.51 4.89
C ARG A 40 -4.24 -8.49 5.47
N TYR A 41 -3.20 -8.97 6.10
CA TYR A 41 -2.13 -8.14 6.63
C TYR A 41 -1.41 -7.36 5.50
N SER A 42 -1.17 -6.08 5.73
CA SER A 42 -0.36 -5.21 4.88
C SER A 42 0.74 -4.57 5.71
N GLU A 43 1.96 -4.70 5.24
CA GLU A 43 3.19 -4.45 6.01
C GLU A 43 3.89 -3.13 5.68
N ASP A 44 3.49 -2.47 4.59
CA ASP A 44 4.17 -1.30 4.06
C ASP A 44 3.25 -0.07 4.09
N ILE A 45 3.83 1.13 4.17
CA ILE A 45 3.13 2.38 3.89
C ILE A 45 3.55 2.85 2.49
N ASP A 46 2.60 2.83 1.55
CA ASP A 46 2.78 3.36 0.20
C ASP A 46 1.99 4.67 0.05
N LEU A 47 2.67 5.75 -0.34
CA LEU A 47 2.11 7.09 -0.45
C LEU A 47 2.38 7.69 -1.84
N ASP A 48 1.48 8.55 -2.30
CA ASP A 48 1.76 9.52 -3.35
C ASP A 48 1.85 10.91 -2.77
N ILE A 49 2.77 11.72 -3.34
CA ILE A 49 2.88 13.14 -3.00
C ILE A 49 1.88 13.95 -3.83
N LYS A 50 1.26 14.97 -3.22
CA LYS A 50 0.15 15.71 -3.82
C LYS A 50 0.55 17.03 -4.48
N ASN A 51 1.30 17.88 -3.78
CA ASN A 51 1.44 19.29 -4.14
C ASN A 51 2.89 19.81 -4.11
N GLN A 52 3.88 18.94 -3.93
CA GLN A 52 5.26 19.39 -3.76
C GLN A 52 6.22 18.39 -4.38
N THR A 53 7.40 18.86 -4.76
CA THR A 53 8.44 18.01 -5.34
C THR A 53 9.29 17.29 -4.29
N ASN A 54 9.35 17.81 -3.06
CA ASN A 54 10.14 17.20 -1.99
C ASN A 54 9.39 16.06 -1.33
N MET A 55 9.79 14.84 -1.66
CA MET A 55 9.22 13.60 -1.11
C MET A 55 9.80 13.21 0.26
N ASN A 56 10.82 13.92 0.78
CA ASN A 56 11.42 13.59 2.06
C ASN A 56 10.49 13.98 3.21
N PHE A 57 9.97 12.98 3.88
CA PHE A 57 9.02 13.11 4.99
C PHE A 57 9.65 12.85 6.36
N ILE A 58 10.95 12.57 6.47
CA ILE A 58 11.61 12.20 7.73
C ILE A 58 11.36 13.24 8.83
N ASN A 59 11.38 14.53 8.50
CA ASN A 59 11.11 15.58 9.48
C ASN A 59 9.68 15.53 10.06
N LYS A 60 8.72 14.95 9.33
CA LYS A 60 7.35 14.75 9.85
C LYS A 60 7.32 13.65 10.92
N LEU A 61 8.14 12.61 10.75
CA LEU A 61 8.25 11.51 11.70
C LEU A 61 8.87 11.92 13.04
N LYS A 62 9.67 13.01 13.08
CA LYS A 62 10.25 13.56 14.32
C LYS A 62 9.18 13.98 15.35
N LYS A 63 7.93 14.15 14.93
CA LYS A 63 6.80 14.44 15.82
C LYS A 63 6.36 13.25 16.66
N HIS A 64 6.80 12.05 16.34
CA HIS A 64 6.47 10.85 17.10
C HIS A 64 7.35 10.76 18.37
N ASN A 65 6.74 10.44 19.51
CA ASN A 65 7.42 10.42 20.81
C ASN A 65 8.63 9.49 20.85
N ASN A 66 8.57 8.36 20.13
CA ASN A 66 9.62 7.35 20.11
C ASN A 66 10.61 7.51 18.94
N TYR A 67 10.56 8.63 18.20
CA TYR A 67 11.39 8.83 17.01
C TYR A 67 12.88 8.59 17.27
N ASN A 68 13.38 9.06 18.40
CA ASN A 68 14.81 8.94 18.77
C ASN A 68 15.27 7.50 19.06
N CYS A 69 14.31 6.56 19.20
CA CYS A 69 14.61 5.14 19.41
C CYS A 69 14.67 4.35 18.10
N TRP A 70 14.44 4.99 16.95
CA TRP A 70 14.37 4.31 15.66
C TRP A 70 15.67 4.42 14.88
N ASN A 71 15.99 3.34 14.15
CA ASN A 71 17.02 3.39 13.12
C ASN A 71 16.33 3.55 11.76
N ILE A 72 16.65 4.64 11.05
CA ILE A 72 16.06 4.98 9.76
C ILE A 72 17.10 4.83 8.67
N PHE A 73 16.79 3.98 7.67
CA PHE A 73 17.66 3.70 6.54
C PHE A 73 17.01 4.19 5.24
N ILE A 74 17.66 5.13 4.54
CA ILE A 74 17.23 5.55 3.20
C ILE A 74 17.62 4.45 2.21
N LYS A 75 16.63 3.81 1.60
CA LYS A 75 16.81 2.72 0.63
C LYS A 75 16.74 3.21 -0.82
N LYS A 76 16.06 4.32 -1.07
CA LYS A 76 15.96 4.92 -2.39
C LYS A 76 15.68 6.42 -2.27
N ASN A 77 16.37 7.21 -3.08
CA ASN A 77 16.14 8.65 -3.22
C ASN A 77 16.37 9.03 -4.68
N THR A 78 15.28 9.09 -5.44
CA THR A 78 15.26 9.43 -6.87
C THR A 78 14.21 10.51 -7.13
N PRO A 79 14.20 11.16 -8.30
CA PRO A 79 13.17 12.17 -8.62
C PRO A 79 11.72 11.67 -8.52
N THR A 80 11.50 10.36 -8.64
CA THR A 80 10.14 9.78 -8.63
C THR A 80 9.83 8.94 -7.42
N THR A 81 10.80 8.62 -6.56
CA THR A 81 10.60 7.70 -5.43
C THR A 81 11.54 8.03 -4.28
N PHE A 82 10.96 8.20 -3.10
CA PHE A 82 11.70 8.24 -1.83
C PHE A 82 11.25 7.07 -0.97
N LYS A 83 12.22 6.23 -0.53
CA LYS A 83 11.94 5.02 0.24
C LYS A 83 12.86 4.93 1.45
N ILE A 84 12.27 4.64 2.59
CA ILE A 84 13.00 4.32 3.83
C ILE A 84 12.56 3.00 4.42
N MET A 85 13.42 2.46 5.27
CA MET A 85 13.10 1.39 6.22
C MET A 85 13.30 1.94 7.62
N ILE A 86 12.35 1.67 8.52
CA ILE A 86 12.42 2.05 9.93
C ILE A 86 12.52 0.77 10.75
N ASP A 87 13.66 0.61 11.43
CA ASP A 87 13.76 -0.36 12.53
C ASP A 87 13.30 0.34 13.83
N TYR A 88 12.14 -0.06 14.30
CA TYR A 88 11.49 0.51 15.49
C TYR A 88 11.46 -0.50 16.67
N GLY A 89 12.29 -1.56 16.56
CA GLY A 89 12.41 -2.57 17.61
C GLY A 89 11.34 -3.66 17.61
N ASN A 90 10.45 -3.69 16.58
CA ASN A 90 9.49 -4.77 16.44
C ASN A 90 10.19 -6.05 15.95
N LYS A 91 9.92 -7.16 16.64
CA LYS A 91 10.46 -8.48 16.30
C LYS A 91 9.30 -9.43 16.02
N SER A 92 9.44 -10.19 14.94
CA SER A 92 8.58 -11.34 14.62
C SER A 92 9.29 -12.64 15.04
N ASP A 93 8.60 -13.76 14.87
CA ASP A 93 9.19 -15.11 15.04
C ASP A 93 10.38 -15.36 14.08
N PHE A 94 10.51 -14.55 13.05
CA PHE A 94 11.57 -14.62 12.03
C PHE A 94 12.64 -13.54 12.19
N GLY A 95 12.68 -12.83 13.31
CA GLY A 95 13.65 -11.77 13.59
C GLY A 95 13.08 -10.36 13.53
N THR A 96 13.91 -9.38 13.16
CA THR A 96 13.50 -7.98 13.06
C THR A 96 12.55 -7.77 11.89
N TYR A 97 11.46 -7.03 12.13
CA TYR A 97 10.45 -6.73 11.14
C TYR A 97 10.33 -5.21 10.94
N PRO A 98 11.18 -4.62 10.09
CA PRO A 98 11.19 -3.17 9.88
C PRO A 98 9.99 -2.71 9.05
N LEU A 99 9.52 -1.47 9.30
CA LEU A 99 8.50 -0.83 8.48
C LEU A 99 9.12 -0.20 7.24
N LYS A 100 8.62 -0.56 6.06
CA LYS A 100 8.93 0.11 4.81
C LYS A 100 7.93 1.24 4.55
N ILE A 101 8.45 2.43 4.21
CA ILE A 101 7.64 3.56 3.76
C ILE A 101 8.17 4.01 2.41
N GLU A 102 7.29 4.08 1.42
CA GLU A 102 7.62 4.54 0.08
C GLU A 102 6.71 5.70 -0.33
N VAL A 103 7.31 6.78 -0.81
CA VAL A 103 6.61 7.93 -1.42
C VAL A 103 6.93 7.98 -2.90
N SER A 104 5.92 8.20 -3.73
CA SER A 104 6.05 8.32 -5.18
C SER A 104 5.49 9.66 -5.66
N SER A 105 6.16 10.26 -6.65
CA SER A 105 5.68 11.44 -7.37
C SER A 105 5.08 11.12 -8.74
N ARG A 106 4.94 9.84 -9.09
CA ARG A 106 4.48 9.43 -10.43
C ARG A 106 3.08 9.94 -10.78
N ASN A 107 2.22 10.07 -9.79
CA ASN A 107 0.85 10.55 -9.95
C ASN A 107 0.70 12.07 -9.72
N LEU A 108 1.78 12.79 -9.42
CA LEU A 108 1.74 14.22 -9.10
C LEU A 108 0.99 15.04 -10.15
N LYS A 109 1.34 14.90 -11.43
CA LYS A 109 0.69 15.62 -12.53
C LYS A 109 -0.82 15.32 -12.66
N LEU A 110 -1.25 14.10 -12.35
CA LEU A 110 -2.67 13.72 -12.37
C LEU A 110 -3.41 14.33 -11.17
N LEU A 111 -2.76 14.37 -10.01
CA LEU A 111 -3.30 14.99 -8.79
C LEU A 111 -3.42 16.52 -8.94
N GLU A 112 -2.42 17.18 -9.50
CA GLU A 112 -2.45 18.63 -9.81
C GLU A 112 -3.59 19.00 -10.76
N LYS A 113 -3.93 18.10 -11.69
CA LYS A 113 -5.07 18.27 -12.61
C LYS A 113 -6.42 17.79 -12.04
N ASN A 114 -6.46 17.39 -10.77
CA ASN A 114 -7.65 16.82 -10.10
C ASN A 114 -8.26 15.60 -10.83
N LEU A 115 -7.43 14.82 -11.53
CA LEU A 115 -7.86 13.62 -12.26
C LEU A 115 -7.91 12.37 -11.39
N LEU A 116 -7.36 12.42 -10.17
CA LEU A 116 -7.40 11.32 -9.21
C LEU A 116 -8.17 11.75 -7.96
N LYS A 117 -9.07 10.89 -7.51
CA LYS A 117 -9.95 11.13 -6.37
C LYS A 117 -9.37 10.55 -5.07
N TYR A 118 -9.45 11.34 -4.02
CA TYR A 118 -9.08 10.91 -2.66
C TYR A 118 -10.00 11.60 -1.64
N LYS A 119 -10.04 11.07 -0.43
CA LYS A 119 -10.80 11.62 0.70
C LYS A 119 -9.92 11.69 1.93
N ASN A 120 -10.26 12.59 2.86
CA ASN A 120 -9.62 12.65 4.17
C ASN A 120 -10.47 11.87 5.19
N ILE A 121 -9.82 10.97 5.93
CA ILE A 121 -10.44 10.24 7.03
C ILE A 121 -9.51 10.39 8.24
N ASN A 122 -9.99 11.09 9.27
CA ASN A 122 -9.25 11.30 10.53
C ASN A 122 -7.81 11.83 10.32
N GLY A 123 -7.65 12.81 9.44
CA GLY A 123 -6.35 13.44 9.16
C GLY A 123 -5.45 12.68 8.18
N VAL A 124 -5.92 11.59 7.60
CA VAL A 124 -5.20 10.82 6.58
C VAL A 124 -5.90 10.93 5.23
N ASN A 125 -5.20 11.40 4.21
CA ASN A 125 -5.71 11.36 2.84
C ASN A 125 -5.53 9.96 2.27
N ILE A 126 -6.59 9.42 1.66
CA ILE A 126 -6.64 8.06 1.14
C ILE A 126 -7.28 8.09 -0.24
N TYR A 127 -6.68 7.44 -1.22
CA TYR A 127 -7.31 7.30 -2.52
C TYR A 127 -8.71 6.69 -2.43
N ASP A 128 -9.62 7.20 -3.26
CA ASP A 128 -10.93 6.58 -3.45
C ASP A 128 -10.78 5.14 -3.97
N VAL A 129 -11.76 4.29 -3.64
CA VAL A 129 -11.71 2.88 -4.02
C VAL A 129 -11.62 2.70 -5.54
N THR A 130 -12.20 3.60 -6.32
CA THR A 130 -12.12 3.57 -7.79
C THR A 130 -10.68 3.70 -8.29
N GLU A 131 -9.89 4.57 -7.65
CA GLU A 131 -8.48 4.75 -8.01
C GLU A 131 -7.63 3.56 -7.54
N LEU A 132 -7.92 3.01 -6.35
CA LEU A 132 -7.24 1.82 -5.86
C LEU A 132 -7.50 0.60 -6.75
N ILE A 133 -8.71 0.43 -7.29
CA ILE A 133 -9.03 -0.61 -8.28
C ILE A 133 -8.15 -0.47 -9.53
N LYS A 134 -8.09 0.73 -10.12
CA LYS A 134 -7.24 0.99 -11.30
C LYS A 134 -5.76 0.70 -11.02
N MET A 135 -5.26 1.17 -9.88
CA MET A 135 -3.86 0.94 -9.46
C MET A 135 -3.57 -0.56 -9.26
N LYS A 136 -4.52 -1.31 -8.70
CA LYS A 136 -4.37 -2.77 -8.50
C LYS A 136 -4.45 -3.53 -9.81
N ALA A 137 -5.34 -3.17 -10.72
CA ALA A 137 -5.40 -3.77 -12.06
C ALA A 137 -4.10 -3.54 -12.82
N THR A 138 -3.58 -2.30 -12.84
CA THR A 138 -2.30 -1.97 -13.46
C THR A 138 -1.13 -2.74 -12.83
N ALA A 139 -1.10 -2.84 -11.49
CA ALA A 139 -0.06 -3.59 -10.80
C ALA A 139 -0.11 -5.08 -11.10
N PHE A 140 -1.30 -5.68 -11.15
CA PHE A 140 -1.50 -7.10 -11.49
C PHE A 140 -1.07 -7.41 -12.92
N SER A 141 -1.40 -6.55 -13.88
CA SER A 141 -0.98 -6.73 -15.27
C SER A 141 0.52 -6.57 -15.49
N GLY A 142 1.17 -5.72 -14.71
CA GLY A 142 2.58 -5.36 -14.88
C GLY A 142 3.58 -6.20 -14.07
N ARG A 143 3.13 -7.09 -13.18
CA ARG A 143 4.02 -7.89 -12.32
C ARG A 143 3.34 -9.16 -11.80
N ASP A 144 4.17 -10.16 -11.46
CA ASP A 144 3.70 -11.47 -10.98
C ASP A 144 3.65 -11.52 -9.44
N LYS A 145 2.79 -10.68 -8.85
CA LYS A 145 2.53 -10.70 -7.40
C LYS A 145 1.11 -11.16 -7.13
N ILE A 146 0.95 -12.38 -6.68
CA ILE A 146 -0.35 -12.99 -6.41
C ILE A 146 -1.21 -12.17 -5.41
N ARG A 147 -0.58 -11.39 -4.53
CA ARG A 147 -1.28 -10.47 -3.64
C ARG A 147 -2.12 -9.42 -4.37
N ASP A 148 -1.70 -8.98 -5.56
CA ASP A 148 -2.48 -8.04 -6.36
C ASP A 148 -3.74 -8.69 -6.92
N PHE A 149 -3.68 -9.97 -7.30
CA PHE A 149 -4.85 -10.76 -7.68
C PHE A 149 -5.83 -10.96 -6.51
N PHE A 150 -5.31 -11.30 -5.32
CA PHE A 150 -6.14 -11.41 -4.10
C PHE A 150 -6.86 -10.09 -3.78
N ASP A 151 -6.14 -8.97 -3.86
CA ASP A 151 -6.72 -7.65 -3.63
C ASP A 151 -7.81 -7.32 -4.65
N LEU A 152 -7.60 -7.66 -5.94
CA LEU A 152 -8.60 -7.47 -6.99
C LEU A 152 -9.83 -8.35 -6.80
N ALA A 153 -9.66 -9.61 -6.37
CA ALA A 153 -10.79 -10.50 -6.06
C ALA A 153 -11.64 -9.95 -4.90
N PHE A 154 -10.98 -9.45 -3.85
CA PHE A 154 -11.67 -8.76 -2.75
C PHE A 154 -12.43 -7.52 -3.25
N LEU A 155 -11.76 -6.67 -4.03
CA LEU A 155 -12.34 -5.44 -4.58
C LEU A 155 -13.53 -5.75 -5.50
N PHE A 156 -13.41 -6.76 -6.35
CA PHE A 156 -14.50 -7.18 -7.23
C PHE A 156 -15.70 -7.68 -6.45
N LYS A 157 -15.47 -8.50 -5.41
CA LYS A 157 -16.55 -9.00 -4.56
C LYS A 157 -17.33 -7.87 -3.87
N ASN A 158 -16.65 -6.85 -3.35
CA ASN A 158 -17.27 -5.82 -2.50
C ASN A 158 -17.59 -4.52 -3.23
N TYR A 159 -16.95 -4.25 -4.36
CA TYR A 159 -17.00 -2.96 -5.09
C TYR A 159 -17.23 -3.14 -6.59
N LYS A 160 -17.90 -4.23 -7.01
CA LYS A 160 -18.13 -4.64 -8.41
C LYS A 160 -18.58 -3.49 -9.32
N LYS A 161 -19.46 -2.62 -8.83
CA LYS A 161 -20.03 -1.49 -9.61
C LYS A 161 -18.99 -0.48 -10.13
N PHE A 162 -17.76 -0.50 -9.59
CA PHE A 162 -16.67 0.38 -10.00
C PHE A 162 -15.70 -0.24 -11.02
N PHE A 163 -15.96 -1.50 -11.41
CA PHE A 163 -15.18 -2.16 -12.46
C PHE A 163 -15.83 -1.89 -13.82
N ASN A 164 -15.13 -1.14 -14.68
CA ASN A 164 -15.54 -0.94 -16.07
C ASN A 164 -14.92 -2.02 -16.98
N GLU A 165 -15.37 -2.05 -18.25
CA GLU A 165 -14.90 -3.03 -19.24
C GLU A 165 -13.38 -3.01 -19.42
N THR A 166 -12.76 -1.83 -19.46
CA THR A 166 -11.32 -1.69 -19.64
C THR A 166 -10.53 -2.38 -18.50
N ILE A 167 -10.98 -2.18 -17.25
CA ILE A 167 -10.35 -2.83 -16.09
C ILE A 167 -10.56 -4.34 -16.14
N LEU A 168 -11.78 -4.79 -16.47
CA LEU A 168 -12.10 -6.21 -16.57
C LEU A 168 -11.28 -6.90 -17.67
N MET A 169 -11.17 -6.27 -18.83
CA MET A 169 -10.38 -6.76 -19.95
C MET A 169 -8.91 -6.91 -19.58
N GLN A 170 -8.32 -5.89 -18.95
CA GLN A 170 -6.94 -5.90 -18.47
C GLN A 170 -6.66 -7.05 -17.49
N ILE A 171 -7.60 -7.32 -16.57
CA ILE A 171 -7.49 -8.43 -15.62
C ILE A 171 -7.63 -9.77 -16.34
N TYR A 172 -8.60 -9.88 -17.25
CA TYR A 172 -8.85 -11.09 -18.03
C TYR A 172 -7.66 -11.49 -18.87
N GLU A 173 -7.06 -10.57 -19.63
CA GLU A 173 -5.85 -10.80 -20.43
C GLU A 173 -4.70 -11.35 -19.58
N LYS A 174 -4.48 -10.77 -18.40
CA LYS A 174 -3.44 -11.28 -17.49
C LYS A 174 -3.75 -12.68 -16.95
N ILE A 175 -5.02 -12.98 -16.62
CA ILE A 175 -5.43 -14.31 -16.16
C ILE A 175 -5.24 -15.34 -17.28
N GLN A 176 -5.61 -15.00 -18.52
CA GLN A 176 -5.41 -15.87 -19.68
C GLN A 176 -3.93 -16.15 -19.92
N TYR A 177 -3.08 -15.13 -19.80
CA TYR A 177 -1.63 -15.27 -19.97
C TYR A 177 -1.00 -16.11 -18.86
N ALA A 178 -1.33 -15.87 -17.60
CA ALA A 178 -0.74 -16.58 -16.46
C ALA A 178 -1.28 -18.02 -16.31
N GLY A 179 -2.53 -18.27 -16.72
CA GLY A 179 -3.23 -19.53 -16.44
C GLY A 179 -3.85 -19.58 -15.04
N ILE A 180 -5.07 -20.12 -14.95
CA ILE A 180 -5.82 -20.19 -13.68
C ILE A 180 -5.14 -21.16 -12.69
N ASP A 181 -4.58 -22.26 -13.16
CA ASP A 181 -3.93 -23.25 -12.31
C ASP A 181 -2.66 -22.71 -11.66
N GLU A 182 -1.87 -21.94 -12.40
CA GLU A 182 -0.69 -21.24 -11.87
C GLU A 182 -1.08 -20.25 -10.79
N LEU A 183 -2.08 -19.38 -11.05
CA LEU A 183 -2.57 -18.41 -10.07
C LEU A 183 -3.10 -19.09 -8.80
N ASN A 184 -3.82 -20.21 -8.94
CA ASN A 184 -4.31 -20.98 -7.79
C ASN A 184 -3.15 -21.62 -6.99
N SER A 185 -2.12 -22.10 -7.65
CA SER A 185 -0.92 -22.62 -6.99
C SER A 185 -0.22 -21.53 -6.18
N LEU A 186 0.02 -20.37 -6.79
CA LEU A 186 0.63 -19.22 -6.13
C LEU A 186 -0.18 -18.70 -4.94
N LEU A 187 -1.53 -18.72 -5.04
CA LEU A 187 -2.40 -18.37 -3.92
C LEU A 187 -2.25 -19.33 -2.74
N LYS A 188 -2.22 -20.65 -3.01
CA LYS A 188 -2.02 -21.67 -1.98
C LYS A 188 -0.69 -21.50 -1.26
N ASP A 189 0.37 -21.19 -2.00
CA ASP A 189 1.71 -20.98 -1.43
C ASP A 189 1.82 -19.70 -0.60
N GLU A 190 1.17 -18.61 -1.02
CA GLU A 190 1.13 -17.38 -0.24
C GLU A 190 0.33 -17.54 1.05
N VAL A 191 -0.76 -18.30 1.03
CA VAL A 191 -1.54 -18.63 2.23
C VAL A 191 -0.70 -19.43 3.21
N LYS A 192 0.04 -20.45 2.75
CA LYS A 192 0.93 -21.26 3.62
C LYS A 192 2.04 -20.46 4.27
N LYS A 193 2.60 -19.46 3.58
CA LYS A 193 3.68 -18.61 4.11
C LYS A 193 3.22 -17.63 5.20
N LYS A 194 1.91 -17.41 5.34
CA LYS A 194 1.31 -16.43 6.26
C LYS A 194 0.54 -17.04 7.42
N ILE A 195 0.45 -18.37 7.46
CA ILE A 195 -0.06 -19.15 8.58
C ILE A 195 1.12 -19.62 9.43
#